data_f634c000fe1e92f285598a0c104ac13a
#
_entry.id   f634c000fe1e92f285598a0c104ac13a
#
_cell.length_a   1.000
_cell.length_b   1.000
_cell.length_c   1.000
_cell.angle_alpha   90.00
_cell.angle_beta   90.00
_cell.angle_gamma   90.00
#
_symmetry.space_group_name_H-M   'P 1'
#
loop_
_entity.id
_entity.type
_entity.pdbx_description
1 polymer ?
#
loop_
_entity_poly.entity_id
_entity_poly.type
_entity_poly.pdbx_seq_one_letter_code
_entity_poly.pdbx_strand_id
1 'polypeptide(L)'
;ITKRRIIYTEEMKHNSVNDVVEIIENYHEKNPLRRGIGIDLLKQQSKFDELWFFEIISLIEKDGTVKKIESEYALSSHSLELNAETNDLNKRIEKIIVQNGFAPITTKDISEQLNLSEKKCLELLHVLKNQKIIIKVKMNLWMHTENKDKLFLVNKNHFQLNDELDISAFKSYTGLTRKFAIPVLEFCDQQGWTSRMGNVRIKGEKI
;
A
#
# COMPACT_ATOMS: atom_id res chain seq x y z
N ILE A 1 17.40 -7.91 37.96
CA ILE A 1 16.30 -8.11 36.99
C ILE A 1 16.06 -9.60 36.92
N THR A 2 14.96 -10.09 37.53
CA THR A 2 14.61 -11.52 37.54
C THR A 2 14.15 -11.92 36.14
N LYS A 3 14.96 -12.71 35.42
CA LYS A 3 14.53 -13.32 34.16
C LYS A 3 13.39 -14.29 34.46
N ARG A 4 12.17 -13.98 34.02
CA ARG A 4 11.08 -14.94 34.04
C ARG A 4 11.44 -16.10 33.11
N ARG A 5 11.39 -17.34 33.63
CA ARG A 5 11.58 -18.55 32.85
C ARG A 5 10.23 -19.17 32.57
N ILE A 6 10.02 -19.58 31.34
CA ILE A 6 8.84 -20.36 30.94
C ILE A 6 9.25 -21.83 31.01
N ILE A 7 8.45 -22.64 31.69
CA ILE A 7 8.61 -24.09 31.76
C ILE A 7 7.47 -24.68 30.93
N TYR A 8 7.80 -25.47 29.94
CA TYR A 8 6.83 -26.10 29.03
C TYR A 8 7.28 -27.53 28.67
N THR A 9 6.30 -28.35 28.25
CA THR A 9 6.57 -29.68 27.66
C THR A 9 6.77 -29.52 26.14
N GLU A 10 7.47 -30.46 25.51
CA GLU A 10 7.62 -30.48 24.04
C GLU A 10 6.25 -30.64 23.33
N GLU A 11 5.31 -31.36 23.96
CA GLU A 11 3.93 -31.48 23.47
C GLU A 11 3.20 -30.12 23.50
N MET A 12 3.30 -29.38 24.59
CA MET A 12 2.68 -28.04 24.71
C MET A 12 3.27 -27.10 23.69
N LYS A 13 4.58 -27.14 23.48
CA LYS A 13 5.27 -26.34 22.46
C LYS A 13 4.77 -26.69 21.05
N HIS A 14 4.71 -27.97 20.73
CA HIS A 14 4.27 -28.47 19.42
C HIS A 14 2.84 -28.05 19.12
N ASN A 15 1.92 -28.20 20.07
CA ASN A 15 0.54 -27.79 19.93
C ASN A 15 0.43 -26.27 19.71
N SER A 16 1.16 -25.49 20.50
CA SER A 16 1.13 -24.01 20.38
C SER A 16 1.71 -23.52 19.03
N VAL A 17 2.72 -24.21 18.50
CA VAL A 17 3.24 -23.94 17.15
C VAL A 17 2.17 -24.21 16.10
N ASN A 18 1.50 -25.37 16.18
CA ASN A 18 0.43 -25.72 15.24
C ASN A 18 -0.73 -24.72 15.30
N ASP A 19 -1.15 -24.31 16.50
CA ASP A 19 -2.21 -23.31 16.69
C ASP A 19 -1.88 -21.98 15.98
N VAL A 20 -0.65 -21.48 16.14
CA VAL A 20 -0.22 -20.24 15.50
C VAL A 20 -0.15 -20.40 13.98
N VAL A 21 0.38 -21.50 13.49
CA VAL A 21 0.45 -21.80 12.04
C VAL A 21 -0.96 -21.86 11.46
N GLU A 22 -1.89 -22.57 12.09
CA GLU A 22 -3.29 -22.67 11.66
C GLU A 22 -3.98 -21.28 11.63
N ILE A 23 -3.75 -20.42 12.63
CA ILE A 23 -4.27 -19.05 12.63
C ILE A 23 -3.78 -18.28 11.41
N ILE A 24 -2.49 -18.38 11.07
CA ILE A 24 -1.90 -17.69 9.93
C ILE A 24 -2.43 -18.26 8.61
N GLU A 25 -2.57 -19.59 8.48
CA GLU A 25 -3.17 -20.25 7.32
C GLU A 25 -4.59 -19.78 7.07
N ASN A 26 -5.45 -19.86 8.10
CA ASN A 26 -6.83 -19.40 8.05
C ASN A 26 -6.93 -17.91 7.70
N TYR A 27 -5.96 -17.10 8.14
CA TYR A 27 -5.90 -15.68 7.79
C TYR A 27 -5.57 -15.50 6.30
N HIS A 28 -4.60 -16.24 5.76
CA HIS A 28 -4.22 -16.20 4.34
C HIS A 28 -5.36 -16.65 3.44
N GLU A 29 -6.08 -17.72 3.80
CA GLU A 29 -7.25 -18.19 3.04
C GLU A 29 -8.35 -17.12 2.95
N LYS A 30 -8.63 -16.44 4.06
CA LYS A 30 -9.64 -15.37 4.13
C LYS A 30 -9.16 -14.05 3.52
N ASN A 31 -7.85 -13.85 3.43
CA ASN A 31 -7.22 -12.60 3.00
C ASN A 31 -6.08 -12.87 1.99
N PRO A 32 -6.34 -13.50 0.84
CA PRO A 32 -5.29 -13.99 -0.07
C PRO A 32 -4.41 -12.87 -0.66
N LEU A 33 -4.87 -11.62 -0.60
CA LEU A 33 -4.15 -10.44 -1.10
C LEU A 33 -3.36 -9.69 0.00
N ARG A 34 -3.41 -10.16 1.24
CA ARG A 34 -2.61 -9.61 2.34
C ARG A 34 -1.25 -10.28 2.42
N ARG A 35 -0.21 -9.51 2.76
CA ARG A 35 1.15 -10.03 2.92
C ARG A 35 1.29 -10.95 4.12
N GLY A 36 0.51 -10.69 5.17
CA GLY A 36 0.53 -11.43 6.42
C GLY A 36 -0.52 -10.91 7.40
N ILE A 37 -0.53 -11.50 8.59
CA ILE A 37 -1.37 -11.09 9.72
C ILE A 37 -0.58 -10.14 10.63
N GLY A 38 -1.20 -9.03 11.06
CA GLY A 38 -0.59 -8.11 12.03
C GLY A 38 -0.37 -8.77 13.39
N ILE A 39 0.73 -8.43 14.06
CA ILE A 39 1.14 -9.05 15.34
C ILE A 39 0.07 -8.95 16.42
N ASP A 40 -0.63 -7.81 16.51
CA ASP A 40 -1.67 -7.60 17.53
C ASP A 40 -2.86 -8.54 17.32
N LEU A 41 -3.29 -8.71 16.07
CA LEU A 41 -4.38 -9.62 15.71
C LEU A 41 -3.97 -11.08 15.92
N LEU A 42 -2.73 -11.46 15.55
CA LEU A 42 -2.20 -12.81 15.76
C LEU A 42 -2.15 -13.15 17.25
N LYS A 43 -1.64 -12.22 18.08
CA LYS A 43 -1.61 -12.36 19.54
C LYS A 43 -3.02 -12.50 20.12
N GLN A 44 -3.96 -11.68 19.67
CA GLN A 44 -5.36 -11.75 20.10
C GLN A 44 -6.01 -13.10 19.78
N GLN A 45 -5.74 -13.64 18.59
CA GLN A 45 -6.34 -14.89 18.13
C GLN A 45 -5.71 -16.12 18.80
N SER A 46 -4.40 -16.10 19.09
CA SER A 46 -3.71 -17.20 19.77
C SER A 46 -4.16 -17.38 21.21
N LYS A 47 -4.67 -16.32 21.86
CA LYS A 47 -5.07 -16.31 23.28
C LYS A 47 -3.95 -16.72 24.25
N PHE A 48 -2.69 -16.69 23.81
CA PHE A 48 -1.53 -16.98 24.65
C PHE A 48 -1.20 -15.79 25.55
N ASP A 49 -0.57 -16.07 26.68
CA ASP A 49 0.08 -15.01 27.44
C ASP A 49 1.25 -14.40 26.62
N GLU A 50 1.60 -13.18 26.95
CA GLU A 50 2.55 -12.41 26.15
C GLU A 50 3.93 -13.07 26.01
N LEU A 51 4.45 -13.63 27.08
CA LEU A 51 5.77 -14.24 27.09
C LEU A 51 5.78 -15.52 26.25
N TRP A 52 4.75 -16.35 26.39
CA TRP A 52 4.59 -17.58 25.62
C TRP A 52 4.37 -17.29 24.14
N PHE A 53 3.56 -16.30 23.81
CA PHE A 53 3.35 -15.87 22.42
C PHE A 53 4.66 -15.50 21.75
N PHE A 54 5.48 -14.64 22.36
CA PHE A 54 6.76 -14.22 21.77
C PHE A 54 7.79 -15.35 21.69
N GLU A 55 7.76 -16.30 22.63
CA GLU A 55 8.60 -17.49 22.56
C GLU A 55 8.24 -18.36 21.35
N ILE A 56 6.95 -18.65 21.14
CA ILE A 56 6.47 -19.43 20.00
C ILE A 56 6.77 -18.71 18.67
N ILE A 57 6.49 -17.40 18.58
CA ILE A 57 6.81 -16.63 17.36
C ILE A 57 8.31 -16.68 17.05
N SER A 58 9.16 -16.51 18.06
CA SER A 58 10.62 -16.58 17.90
C SER A 58 11.09 -17.95 17.40
N LEU A 59 10.47 -19.03 17.87
CA LEU A 59 10.78 -20.41 17.44
C LEU A 59 10.42 -20.63 15.96
N ILE A 60 9.19 -20.28 15.56
CA ILE A 60 8.71 -20.52 14.19
C ILE A 60 9.30 -19.54 13.17
N GLU A 61 9.78 -18.38 13.61
CA GLU A 61 10.57 -17.47 12.78
C GLU A 61 12.00 -18.01 12.56
N LYS A 62 12.60 -18.56 13.62
CA LYS A 62 13.96 -19.12 13.59
C LYS A 62 14.06 -20.42 12.76
N ASP A 63 13.05 -21.28 12.80
CA ASP A 63 13.03 -22.51 12.00
C ASP A 63 12.58 -22.25 10.54
N GLY A 64 12.18 -21.01 10.23
CA GLY A 64 11.80 -20.61 8.89
C GLY A 64 10.37 -20.97 8.48
N THR A 65 9.54 -21.46 9.38
CA THR A 65 8.12 -21.75 9.11
C THR A 65 7.34 -20.47 8.82
N VAL A 66 7.66 -19.39 9.55
CA VAL A 66 7.04 -18.08 9.43
C VAL A 66 8.10 -17.03 9.12
N LYS A 67 7.77 -16.07 8.29
CA LYS A 67 8.59 -14.89 7.99
C LYS A 67 7.91 -13.62 8.50
N LYS A 68 8.72 -12.72 9.06
CA LYS A 68 8.29 -11.38 9.44
C LYS A 68 8.45 -10.43 8.27
N ILE A 69 7.40 -9.68 7.95
CA ILE A 69 7.36 -8.67 6.90
C ILE A 69 6.88 -7.36 7.53
N GLU A 70 7.81 -6.45 7.85
CA GLU A 70 7.52 -5.22 8.61
C GLU A 70 6.87 -5.52 9.97
N SER A 71 5.57 -5.25 10.14
CA SER A 71 4.78 -5.53 11.35
C SER A 71 3.83 -6.71 11.21
N GLU A 72 3.93 -7.47 10.12
CA GLU A 72 3.06 -8.61 9.79
C GLU A 72 3.86 -9.91 9.79
N TYR A 73 3.18 -11.03 10.05
CA TYR A 73 3.72 -12.39 9.99
C TYR A 73 3.00 -13.20 8.93
N ALA A 74 3.77 -13.94 8.13
CA ALA A 74 3.26 -14.79 7.07
C ALA A 74 3.95 -16.14 7.09
N LEU A 75 3.25 -17.20 6.64
CA LEU A 75 3.91 -18.46 6.35
C LEU A 75 4.99 -18.25 5.29
N SER A 76 6.13 -18.92 5.42
CA SER A 76 7.20 -18.84 4.42
C SER A 76 6.78 -19.41 3.07
N SER A 77 5.88 -20.39 3.06
CA SER A 77 5.23 -20.93 1.86
C SER A 77 4.22 -19.97 1.23
N HIS A 78 3.76 -18.96 1.98
CA HIS A 78 2.81 -17.99 1.42
C HIS A 78 3.56 -17.07 0.44
N SER A 79 3.44 -17.41 -0.84
CA SER A 79 3.70 -16.47 -1.92
C SER A 79 2.40 -15.73 -2.20
N LEU A 80 2.50 -14.41 -2.46
CA LEU A 80 1.41 -13.67 -3.11
C LEU A 80 1.30 -14.14 -4.57
N GLU A 81 1.12 -15.44 -4.78
CA GLU A 81 0.67 -15.95 -6.06
C GLU A 81 -0.78 -15.49 -6.20
N LEU A 82 -0.89 -14.28 -6.74
CA LEU A 82 -2.14 -13.80 -7.30
C LEU A 82 -2.58 -14.88 -8.27
N ASN A 83 -3.72 -15.52 -8.03
CA ASN A 83 -4.27 -16.46 -9.00
C ASN A 83 -4.36 -15.75 -10.37
N ALA A 84 -4.39 -16.49 -11.45
CA ALA A 84 -4.38 -15.93 -12.81
C ALA A 84 -5.46 -14.85 -13.01
N GLU A 85 -6.62 -15.03 -12.39
CA GLU A 85 -7.74 -14.07 -12.42
C GLU A 85 -7.37 -12.75 -11.70
N THR A 86 -6.76 -12.80 -10.54
CA THR A 86 -6.33 -11.60 -9.79
C THR A 86 -5.22 -10.85 -10.53
N ASN A 87 -4.32 -11.58 -11.19
CA ASN A 87 -3.29 -10.98 -12.04
C ASN A 87 -3.89 -10.27 -13.25
N ASP A 88 -4.90 -10.85 -13.90
CA ASP A 88 -5.63 -10.20 -15.01
C ASP A 88 -6.34 -8.93 -14.53
N LEU A 89 -7.04 -9.00 -13.41
CA LEU A 89 -7.70 -7.83 -12.80
C LEU A 89 -6.69 -6.72 -12.47
N ASN A 90 -5.55 -7.06 -11.89
CA ASN A 90 -4.50 -6.08 -11.60
C ASN A 90 -3.98 -5.40 -12.87
N LYS A 91 -3.71 -6.16 -13.94
CA LYS A 91 -3.29 -5.59 -15.24
C LYS A 91 -4.36 -4.68 -15.83
N ARG A 92 -5.63 -5.03 -15.70
CA ARG A 92 -6.76 -4.20 -16.18
C ARG A 92 -6.87 -2.91 -15.39
N ILE A 93 -6.75 -2.96 -14.05
CA ILE A 93 -6.73 -1.78 -13.18
C ILE A 93 -5.54 -0.88 -13.54
N GLU A 94 -4.34 -1.44 -13.65
CA GLU A 94 -3.14 -0.72 -14.04
C GLU A 94 -3.32 0.01 -15.37
N LYS A 95 -3.83 -0.67 -16.39
CA LYS A 95 -4.11 -0.10 -17.70
C LYS A 95 -5.07 1.10 -17.62
N ILE A 96 -6.15 0.97 -16.84
CA ILE A 96 -7.11 2.08 -16.63
C ILE A 96 -6.40 3.29 -16.01
N ILE A 97 -5.59 3.07 -14.98
CA ILE A 97 -4.92 4.15 -14.26
C ILE A 97 -3.84 4.83 -15.13
N VAL A 98 -3.06 4.04 -15.89
CA VAL A 98 -2.06 4.58 -16.83
C VAL A 98 -2.72 5.46 -17.89
N GLN A 99 -3.81 4.99 -18.49
CA GLN A 99 -4.51 5.70 -19.56
C GLN A 99 -5.14 7.02 -19.11
N ASN A 100 -5.40 7.18 -17.80
CA ASN A 100 -5.94 8.42 -17.23
C ASN A 100 -4.92 9.57 -17.16
N GLY A 101 -3.64 9.32 -17.46
CA GLY A 101 -2.58 10.32 -17.48
C GLY A 101 -2.43 11.02 -16.12
N PHE A 102 -2.41 12.35 -16.14
CA PHE A 102 -2.28 13.15 -14.92
C PHE A 102 -3.59 13.24 -14.09
N ALA A 103 -4.73 12.87 -14.67
CA ALA A 103 -5.99 12.87 -13.94
C ALA A 103 -6.05 11.67 -13.00
N PRO A 104 -6.06 11.87 -11.67
CA PRO A 104 -6.22 10.76 -10.75
C PRO A 104 -7.64 10.19 -10.86
N ILE A 105 -7.74 8.86 -10.75
CA ILE A 105 -9.01 8.14 -10.83
C ILE A 105 -9.48 7.70 -9.45
N THR A 106 -10.80 7.68 -9.22
CA THR A 106 -11.35 7.22 -7.95
C THR A 106 -11.48 5.70 -7.87
N THR A 107 -11.47 5.15 -6.65
CA THR A 107 -11.77 3.72 -6.44
C THR A 107 -13.13 3.35 -7.03
N LYS A 108 -14.13 4.23 -6.86
CA LYS A 108 -15.48 4.04 -7.39
C LYS A 108 -15.49 3.94 -8.92
N ASP A 109 -14.85 4.88 -9.62
CA ASP A 109 -14.82 4.87 -11.10
C ASP A 109 -14.15 3.60 -11.63
N ILE A 110 -13.09 3.10 -10.97
CA ILE A 110 -12.43 1.83 -11.34
C ILE A 110 -13.36 0.65 -11.09
N SER A 111 -14.02 0.61 -9.92
CA SER A 111 -14.92 -0.49 -9.55
C SER A 111 -16.12 -0.59 -10.50
N GLU A 112 -16.69 0.53 -10.90
CA GLU A 112 -17.79 0.59 -11.88
C GLU A 112 -17.33 0.11 -13.27
N GLN A 113 -16.16 0.56 -13.77
CA GLN A 113 -15.63 0.15 -15.07
C GLN A 113 -15.33 -1.35 -15.15
N LEU A 114 -14.96 -1.97 -14.03
CA LEU A 114 -14.60 -3.39 -13.95
C LEU A 114 -15.73 -4.27 -13.42
N ASN A 115 -16.88 -3.69 -13.08
CA ASN A 115 -18.00 -4.37 -12.43
C ASN A 115 -17.57 -5.14 -11.16
N LEU A 116 -16.77 -4.48 -10.33
CA LEU A 116 -16.28 -5.01 -9.04
C LEU A 116 -16.96 -4.30 -7.87
N SER A 117 -17.02 -4.94 -6.71
CA SER A 117 -17.33 -4.22 -5.49
C SER A 117 -16.21 -3.24 -5.15
N GLU A 118 -16.53 -2.07 -4.56
CA GLU A 118 -15.50 -1.10 -4.13
C GLU A 118 -14.50 -1.72 -3.15
N LYS A 119 -14.96 -2.63 -2.28
CA LYS A 119 -14.09 -3.34 -1.33
C LYS A 119 -13.04 -4.17 -2.07
N LYS A 120 -13.44 -4.99 -3.03
CA LYS A 120 -12.52 -5.82 -3.83
C LYS A 120 -11.57 -4.95 -4.65
N CYS A 121 -12.07 -3.89 -5.28
CA CYS A 121 -11.25 -2.93 -6.01
C CYS A 121 -10.19 -2.28 -5.11
N LEU A 122 -10.58 -1.85 -3.90
CA LEU A 122 -9.66 -1.24 -2.95
C LEU A 122 -8.55 -2.21 -2.49
N GLU A 123 -8.87 -3.49 -2.28
CA GLU A 123 -7.89 -4.54 -1.97
C GLU A 123 -6.85 -4.67 -3.09
N LEU A 124 -7.29 -4.74 -4.36
CA LEU A 124 -6.40 -4.81 -5.52
C LEU A 124 -5.54 -3.55 -5.68
N LEU A 125 -6.11 -2.37 -5.46
CA LEU A 125 -5.37 -1.10 -5.47
C LEU A 125 -4.30 -1.04 -4.38
N HIS A 126 -4.56 -1.63 -3.21
CA HIS A 126 -3.53 -1.74 -2.16
C HIS A 126 -2.39 -2.67 -2.58
N VAL A 127 -2.68 -3.77 -3.28
CA VAL A 127 -1.63 -4.65 -3.85
C VAL A 127 -0.75 -3.89 -4.83
N LEU A 128 -1.35 -3.21 -5.81
CA LEU A 128 -0.62 -2.42 -6.81
C LEU A 128 0.21 -1.27 -6.17
N LYS A 129 -0.33 -0.62 -5.13
CA LYS A 129 0.40 0.38 -4.35
C LYS A 129 1.60 -0.23 -3.63
N ASN A 130 1.44 -1.40 -3.01
CA ASN A 130 2.53 -2.10 -2.32
C ASN A 130 3.64 -2.53 -3.30
N GLN A 131 3.27 -2.86 -4.54
CA GLN A 131 4.19 -3.14 -5.63
C GLN A 131 4.82 -1.87 -6.23
N LYS A 132 4.46 -0.68 -5.74
CA LYS A 132 4.90 0.64 -6.22
C LYS A 132 4.51 0.94 -7.67
N ILE A 133 3.51 0.25 -8.21
CA ILE A 133 2.97 0.47 -9.55
C ILE A 133 2.10 1.73 -9.58
N ILE A 134 1.31 1.93 -8.53
CA ILE A 134 0.45 3.11 -8.36
C ILE A 134 0.72 3.84 -7.06
N ILE A 135 0.32 5.09 -7.01
CA ILE A 135 0.39 5.96 -5.83
C ILE A 135 -0.99 6.47 -5.45
N LYS A 136 -1.12 6.84 -4.20
CA LYS A 136 -2.30 7.54 -3.67
C LYS A 136 -2.02 9.04 -3.67
N VAL A 137 -2.73 9.78 -4.51
CA VAL A 137 -2.61 11.26 -4.60
C VAL A 137 -3.33 11.95 -3.44
N LYS A 138 -4.55 11.49 -3.14
CA LYS A 138 -5.39 11.90 -2.02
C LYS A 138 -6.29 10.73 -1.61
N MET A 139 -7.09 10.87 -0.56
CA MET A 139 -8.05 9.83 -0.18
C MET A 139 -8.92 9.45 -1.39
N ASN A 140 -8.92 8.14 -1.73
CA ASN A 140 -9.63 7.56 -2.87
C ASN A 140 -9.23 8.05 -4.27
N LEU A 141 -8.08 8.74 -4.42
CA LEU A 141 -7.56 9.17 -5.71
C LEU A 141 -6.23 8.49 -6.00
N TRP A 142 -6.15 7.80 -7.13
CA TRP A 142 -5.02 6.96 -7.53
C TRP A 142 -4.40 7.45 -8.84
N MET A 143 -3.08 7.35 -8.95
CA MET A 143 -2.32 7.70 -10.15
C MET A 143 -1.23 6.65 -10.37
N HIS A 144 -0.88 6.39 -11.63
CA HIS A 144 0.24 5.51 -11.96
C HIS A 144 1.59 6.18 -11.66
N THR A 145 2.57 5.39 -11.23
CA THR A 145 3.91 5.91 -10.87
C THR A 145 4.59 6.58 -12.07
N GLU A 146 4.46 6.04 -13.29
CA GLU A 146 4.99 6.70 -14.49
C GLU A 146 4.39 8.09 -14.73
N ASN A 147 3.08 8.26 -14.49
CA ASN A 147 2.42 9.56 -14.65
C ASN A 147 2.88 10.55 -13.57
N LYS A 148 3.14 10.06 -12.35
CA LYS A 148 3.78 10.84 -11.28
C LYS A 148 5.17 11.34 -11.72
N ASP A 149 5.98 10.47 -12.32
CA ASP A 149 7.34 10.84 -12.73
C ASP A 149 7.32 11.83 -13.91
N LYS A 150 6.41 11.65 -14.87
CA LYS A 150 6.15 12.64 -15.94
C LYS A 150 5.68 13.98 -15.35
N LEU A 151 4.80 13.96 -14.35
CA LEU A 151 4.33 15.16 -13.67
C LEU A 151 5.47 15.91 -12.97
N PHE A 152 6.39 15.18 -12.32
CA PHE A 152 7.60 15.76 -11.74
C PHE A 152 8.44 16.51 -12.80
N LEU A 153 8.69 15.88 -13.94
CA LEU A 153 9.45 16.49 -15.02
C LEU A 153 8.78 17.75 -15.59
N VAL A 154 7.46 17.71 -15.74
CA VAL A 154 6.69 18.88 -16.21
C VAL A 154 6.81 20.04 -15.23
N ASN A 155 6.67 19.81 -13.93
CA ASN A 155 6.87 20.85 -12.91
C ASN A 155 8.32 21.37 -12.91
N LYS A 156 9.32 20.48 -13.00
CA LYS A 156 10.73 20.84 -13.07
C LYS A 156 11.02 21.76 -14.25
N ASN A 157 10.51 21.41 -15.43
CA ASN A 157 10.70 22.21 -16.64
C ASN A 157 9.99 23.59 -16.53
N HIS A 158 8.81 23.64 -15.92
CA HIS A 158 8.11 24.91 -15.70
C HIS A 158 8.97 25.87 -14.87
N PHE A 159 9.52 25.40 -13.75
CA PHE A 159 10.34 26.22 -12.85
C PHE A 159 11.77 26.50 -13.34
N GLN A 160 12.17 25.99 -14.51
CA GLN A 160 13.38 26.45 -15.20
C GLN A 160 13.16 27.80 -15.90
N LEU A 161 11.92 28.13 -16.24
CA LEU A 161 11.55 29.31 -17.03
C LEU A 161 10.67 30.31 -16.28
N ASN A 162 10.08 29.90 -15.15
CA ASN A 162 9.11 30.66 -14.39
C ASN A 162 9.35 30.52 -12.89
N ASP A 163 9.20 31.59 -12.13
CA ASP A 163 9.34 31.57 -10.67
C ASP A 163 8.04 31.14 -9.97
N GLU A 164 6.90 31.33 -10.63
CA GLU A 164 5.59 31.06 -10.08
C GLU A 164 4.76 30.14 -10.99
N LEU A 165 3.89 29.37 -10.37
CA LEU A 165 2.94 28.47 -11.02
C LEU A 165 1.54 28.72 -10.47
N ASP A 166 0.66 29.32 -11.26
CA ASP A 166 -0.74 29.43 -10.96
C ASP A 166 -1.55 28.20 -11.43
N ILE A 167 -2.79 28.09 -10.96
CA ILE A 167 -3.65 26.95 -11.30
C ILE A 167 -4.04 26.93 -12.79
N SER A 168 -4.05 28.08 -13.46
CA SER A 168 -4.39 28.18 -14.89
C SER A 168 -3.26 27.61 -15.74
N ALA A 169 -2.03 28.02 -15.48
CA ALA A 169 -0.85 27.49 -16.10
C ALA A 169 -0.72 25.97 -15.85
N PHE A 170 -0.93 25.53 -14.60
CA PHE A 170 -0.91 24.08 -14.28
C PHE A 170 -1.94 23.30 -15.08
N LYS A 171 -3.15 23.79 -15.21
CA LYS A 171 -4.20 23.18 -16.04
C LYS A 171 -3.82 23.16 -17.53
N SER A 172 -3.21 24.23 -18.01
CA SER A 172 -2.84 24.34 -19.41
C SER A 172 -1.89 23.24 -19.87
N TYR A 173 -0.87 22.93 -19.08
CA TYR A 173 0.10 21.91 -19.48
C TYR A 173 -0.22 20.49 -18.98
N THR A 174 -1.08 20.33 -17.97
CA THR A 174 -1.52 18.99 -17.50
C THR A 174 -2.80 18.51 -18.16
N GLY A 175 -3.60 19.39 -18.74
CA GLY A 175 -4.94 19.08 -19.26
C GLY A 175 -5.97 18.82 -18.17
N LEU A 176 -5.64 19.04 -16.89
CA LEU A 176 -6.51 18.73 -15.78
C LEU A 176 -7.67 19.74 -15.65
N THR A 177 -8.85 19.23 -15.29
CA THR A 177 -9.94 20.10 -14.82
C THR A 177 -9.60 20.62 -13.41
N ARG A 178 -10.25 21.73 -12.98
CA ARG A 178 -10.04 22.30 -11.64
C ARG A 178 -10.26 21.28 -10.51
N LYS A 179 -11.21 20.34 -10.69
CA LYS A 179 -11.52 19.27 -9.74
C LYS A 179 -10.30 18.43 -9.41
N PHE A 180 -9.47 18.11 -10.41
CA PHE A 180 -8.29 17.27 -10.26
C PHE A 180 -6.99 18.07 -10.10
N ALA A 181 -6.90 19.28 -10.68
CA ALA A 181 -5.73 20.13 -10.59
C ALA A 181 -5.38 20.50 -9.14
N ILE A 182 -6.38 20.81 -8.31
CA ILE A 182 -6.16 21.17 -6.90
C ILE A 182 -5.58 19.98 -6.11
N PRO A 183 -6.19 18.78 -6.08
CA PRO A 183 -5.61 17.64 -5.38
C PRO A 183 -4.22 17.25 -5.89
N VAL A 184 -3.96 17.37 -7.19
CA VAL A 184 -2.64 17.05 -7.77
C VAL A 184 -1.59 18.10 -7.38
N LEU A 185 -1.94 19.39 -7.35
CA LEU A 185 -1.05 20.43 -6.83
C LEU A 185 -0.74 20.24 -5.34
N GLU A 186 -1.75 19.92 -4.53
CA GLU A 186 -1.55 19.60 -3.11
C GLU A 186 -0.61 18.37 -2.94
N PHE A 187 -0.72 17.39 -3.82
CA PHE A 187 0.22 16.26 -3.86
C PHE A 187 1.64 16.73 -4.23
N CYS A 188 1.80 17.62 -5.23
CA CYS A 188 3.11 18.19 -5.56
C CYS A 188 3.72 18.95 -4.38
N ASP A 189 2.91 19.72 -3.64
CA ASP A 189 3.31 20.41 -2.42
C ASP A 189 3.81 19.38 -1.36
N GLN A 190 3.09 18.31 -1.13
CA GLN A 190 3.46 17.21 -0.20
C GLN A 190 4.74 16.48 -0.62
N GLN A 191 4.99 16.35 -1.93
CA GLN A 191 6.22 15.77 -2.44
C GLN A 191 7.44 16.71 -2.32
N GLY A 192 7.22 17.99 -1.99
CA GLY A 192 8.25 19.02 -1.95
C GLY A 192 8.68 19.49 -3.34
N TRP A 193 7.85 19.27 -4.36
CA TRP A 193 8.10 19.76 -5.72
C TRP A 193 7.64 21.21 -5.89
N THR A 194 6.60 21.56 -5.19
CA THR A 194 6.06 22.91 -5.13
C THR A 194 5.85 23.35 -3.68
N SER A 195 5.78 24.64 -3.44
CA SER A 195 5.37 25.21 -2.17
C SER A 195 4.30 26.26 -2.42
N ARG A 196 3.21 26.21 -1.66
CA ARG A 196 2.10 27.14 -1.82
C ARG A 196 2.42 28.51 -1.24
N MET A 197 2.26 29.55 -2.06
CA MET A 197 2.38 30.95 -1.65
C MET A 197 1.13 31.72 -2.11
N GLY A 198 0.17 31.89 -1.20
CA GLY A 198 -1.11 32.54 -1.52
C GLY A 198 -1.91 31.78 -2.57
N ASN A 199 -2.08 32.37 -3.74
CA ASN A 199 -2.82 31.82 -4.87
C ASN A 199 -1.94 31.08 -5.90
N VAL A 200 -0.61 31.17 -5.76
CA VAL A 200 0.36 30.53 -6.64
C VAL A 200 1.18 29.47 -5.89
N ARG A 201 1.98 28.74 -6.63
CA ARG A 201 3.05 27.88 -6.11
C ARG A 201 4.38 28.43 -6.59
N ILE A 202 5.38 28.31 -5.75
CA ILE A 202 6.77 28.53 -6.06
C ILE A 202 7.51 27.21 -6.13
N LYS A 203 8.71 27.20 -6.65
CA LYS A 203 9.60 26.06 -6.71
C LYS A 203 9.78 25.45 -5.31
N GLY A 204 9.62 24.14 -5.19
CA GLY A 204 9.87 23.38 -3.97
C GLY A 204 11.33 22.95 -3.82
N GLU A 205 11.69 22.43 -2.66
CA GLU A 205 13.06 22.06 -2.30
C GLU A 205 13.60 20.84 -3.11
N LYS A 206 12.72 20.04 -3.70
CA LYS A 206 13.08 18.79 -4.40
C LYS A 206 13.06 18.92 -5.94
N ILE A 207 12.98 20.10 -6.49
CA ILE A 207 13.07 20.38 -7.93
C ILE A 207 14.38 21.08 -8.28
#